data_4b8c85e1af02b5499ca50f0696cc2ed5
#
_entry.id   4b8c85e1af02b5499ca50f0696cc2ed5
#
_cell.length_a   1.000
_cell.length_b   1.000
_cell.length_c   1.000
_cell.angle_alpha   90.00
_cell.angle_beta   90.00
_cell.angle_gamma   90.00
#
_symmetry.space_group_name_H-M   'P 1'
#
loop_
_entity.id
_entity.type
_entity.pdbx_description
1 polymer ?
#
loop_
_entity_poly.entity_id
_entity_poly.type
_entity_poly.pdbx_seq_one_letter_code
_entity_poly.pdbx_strand_id
1 'polypeptide(L)'
;MRPLFILLLMIVIHVSLKAQLSSLENLDETTKKGFFKTYVSSFFKDFADFGDPFALSGSIGLNMRSYNAFGGPLRQDPFFYTLNTNLNVRVYQIDLPFSMILTAKNQQSSLPNFNEIKDAFKDKIPSLNNRFVRFGMSPRYKWAKLHLGHRSMRFSKYTLDNLNFNGVGTELTPGKVRIAGMYGQLAKAEPLDLSLVTPNVPVYQRTGWGAKVGYGDEQSSIDLTVFKANDDENSITIPSNIAIQPSAEENSVLGINAQKLFFEKIRIKLEYASSAVSPNAQDATTSKSRITSFLMEDRTTTEYSSAIDASVGYEGKSMLAGLQYRKVDPNYRTFGAYFFNRDIIDVLGNLAFNLLENKLNVSLSGGVQSNNLDLSKPATTQRFIYSANLGYATGGFSSSANYNNNTTDVGYVLNQNLDSLNAVIITKDVGINLAYTIPNTGGHQHSFSLSGNMQDVNDDVVNRDQSAASKVIVANFGYNIVFENKLRLSARTNYNQNEIAQMTINRYGAGFGIGKSFMDNKISVGLDANYFSNTRDSGAKSNNLLSQLVVGFQIGSGLSANVNWGYLRTTAENISPFSESTANVGLQYNFNYVPGKKEKK
;
A
#
# COMPACT_ATOMS: atom_id res chain seq x y z
N MET A 1 37.61 12.14 7.89
CA MET A 1 36.13 11.91 7.91
C MET A 1 35.66 10.96 9.02
N ARG A 2 36.48 10.02 9.50
CA ARG A 2 36.12 9.09 10.59
C ARG A 2 35.70 9.74 11.94
N PRO A 3 36.44 10.73 12.49
CA PRO A 3 36.09 11.31 13.79
C PRO A 3 34.85 12.21 13.74
N LEU A 4 34.55 12.85 12.61
CA LEU A 4 33.44 13.79 12.47
C LEU A 4 32.07 13.08 12.45
N PHE A 5 31.99 11.89 11.82
CA PHE A 5 30.77 11.10 11.77
C PHE A 5 30.43 10.46 13.12
N ILE A 6 31.45 9.98 13.84
CA ILE A 6 31.33 9.46 15.21
C ILE A 6 30.90 10.58 16.15
N LEU A 7 31.47 11.78 15.98
CA LEU A 7 31.13 12.97 16.76
C LEU A 7 29.68 13.41 16.48
N LEU A 8 29.24 13.40 15.22
CA LEU A 8 27.85 13.75 14.84
C LEU A 8 26.84 12.73 15.41
N LEU A 9 27.16 11.45 15.33
CA LEU A 9 26.34 10.37 15.93
C LEU A 9 26.30 10.49 17.47
N MET A 10 27.42 10.82 18.10
CA MET A 10 27.49 11.08 19.55
C MET A 10 26.71 12.35 19.95
N ILE A 11 26.74 13.42 19.13
CA ILE A 11 25.98 14.64 19.38
C ILE A 11 24.49 14.39 19.26
N VAL A 12 24.04 13.66 18.23
CA VAL A 12 22.61 13.31 18.06
C VAL A 12 22.13 12.42 19.21
N ILE A 13 22.92 11.42 19.61
CA ILE A 13 22.61 10.57 20.76
C ILE A 13 22.63 11.40 22.07
N HIS A 14 23.58 12.32 22.23
CA HIS A 14 23.71 13.13 23.43
C HIS A 14 22.60 14.17 23.59
N VAL A 15 22.17 14.79 22.49
CA VAL A 15 21.03 15.74 22.47
C VAL A 15 19.71 15.01 22.72
N SER A 16 19.50 13.85 22.08
CA SER A 16 18.32 13.02 22.32
C SER A 16 18.28 12.45 23.75
N LEU A 17 19.43 12.03 24.29
CA LEU A 17 19.50 11.56 25.68
C LEU A 17 19.30 12.69 26.70
N LYS A 18 19.84 13.91 26.46
CA LYS A 18 19.62 15.04 27.39
C LYS A 18 18.15 15.49 27.44
N ALA A 19 17.46 15.51 26.30
CA ALA A 19 16.04 15.84 26.25
C ALA A 19 15.15 14.79 26.99
N GLN A 20 15.57 13.50 26.96
CA GLN A 20 14.86 12.42 27.66
C GLN A 20 15.27 12.28 29.13
N LEU A 21 16.51 12.63 29.49
CA LEU A 21 17.02 12.54 30.87
C LEU A 21 16.33 13.53 31.81
N SER A 22 15.87 14.68 31.32
CA SER A 22 15.09 15.62 32.14
C SER A 22 13.71 15.08 32.54
N SER A 23 13.14 14.14 31.78
CA SER A 23 11.87 13.47 32.11
C SER A 23 12.05 12.19 32.96
N LEU A 24 13.30 11.71 33.11
CA LEU A 24 13.66 10.50 33.83
C LEU A 24 14.20 10.79 35.26
N GLU A 25 14.18 12.05 35.71
CA GLU A 25 14.71 12.43 37.02
C GLU A 25 14.06 11.70 38.21
N ASN A 26 12.88 11.15 38.03
CA ASN A 26 12.12 10.45 39.07
C ASN A 26 12.25 8.91 39.06
N LEU A 27 13.11 8.31 38.22
CA LEU A 27 13.36 6.88 38.23
C LEU A 27 14.45 6.52 39.24
N ASP A 28 14.23 5.38 39.93
CA ASP A 28 15.19 4.84 40.90
C ASP A 28 16.59 4.66 40.30
N GLU A 29 17.63 5.03 41.05
CA GLU A 29 19.04 4.99 40.62
C GLU A 29 19.51 3.58 40.19
N THR A 30 18.91 2.53 40.73
CA THR A 30 19.21 1.14 40.36
C THR A 30 18.70 0.79 38.97
N THR A 31 17.57 1.31 38.58
CA THR A 31 16.97 1.13 37.24
C THR A 31 17.77 1.92 36.19
N LYS A 32 18.21 3.14 36.53
CA LYS A 32 19.10 3.97 35.66
C LYS A 32 20.44 3.28 35.43
N LYS A 33 21.05 2.76 36.48
CA LYS A 33 22.36 2.04 36.39
C LYS A 33 22.23 0.71 35.64
N GLY A 34 21.14 -0.02 35.79
CA GLY A 34 20.85 -1.27 35.07
C GLY A 34 20.68 -1.05 33.57
N PHE A 35 19.88 -0.06 33.14
CA PHE A 35 19.67 0.29 31.76
C PHE A 35 20.97 0.78 31.07
N PHE A 36 21.66 1.73 31.70
CA PHE A 36 22.93 2.24 31.15
C PHE A 36 24.01 1.16 31.09
N LYS A 37 24.15 0.33 32.11
CA LYS A 37 25.17 -0.71 32.16
C LYS A 37 24.89 -1.85 31.19
N THR A 38 23.64 -2.23 31.00
CA THR A 38 23.29 -3.40 30.17
C THR A 38 23.21 -3.04 28.67
N TYR A 39 22.62 -1.90 28.32
CA TYR A 39 22.35 -1.59 26.93
C TYR A 39 23.32 -0.56 26.33
N VAL A 40 23.71 0.47 27.07
CA VAL A 40 24.61 1.49 26.56
C VAL A 40 26.08 1.04 26.60
N SER A 41 26.51 0.34 27.66
CA SER A 41 27.87 -0.18 27.71
C SER A 41 28.10 -1.37 26.77
N SER A 42 27.09 -2.22 26.53
CA SER A 42 27.17 -3.26 25.50
C SER A 42 27.20 -2.68 24.10
N PHE A 43 26.43 -1.61 23.83
CA PHE A 43 26.47 -0.88 22.57
C PHE A 43 27.89 -0.40 22.22
N PHE A 44 28.62 0.17 23.20
CA PHE A 44 30.00 0.63 22.98
C PHE A 44 31.03 -0.50 23.00
N LYS A 45 30.84 -1.58 23.75
CA LYS A 45 31.72 -2.75 23.73
C LYS A 45 31.65 -3.50 22.40
N ASP A 46 30.44 -3.69 21.88
CA ASP A 46 30.23 -4.37 20.60
C ASP A 46 30.73 -3.55 19.40
N PHE A 47 30.95 -2.24 19.55
CA PHE A 47 31.62 -1.41 18.56
C PHE A 47 33.11 -1.77 18.40
N ALA A 48 33.71 -2.46 19.38
CA ALA A 48 35.11 -2.89 19.33
C ALA A 48 35.30 -4.25 18.63
N ASP A 49 34.24 -5.10 18.54
CA ASP A 49 34.27 -6.38 17.81
C ASP A 49 33.83 -6.17 16.36
N PHE A 50 34.78 -5.76 15.53
CA PHE A 50 34.55 -5.41 14.13
C PHE A 50 34.49 -6.69 13.25
N GLY A 51 33.33 -6.96 12.65
CA GLY A 51 33.18 -7.91 11.55
C GLY A 51 33.79 -7.38 10.22
N ASP A 52 33.35 -7.90 9.07
CA ASP A 52 33.78 -7.43 7.75
C ASP A 52 33.73 -5.88 7.64
N PRO A 53 34.84 -5.21 7.32
CA PRO A 53 34.95 -3.75 7.46
C PRO A 53 34.04 -2.97 6.52
N PHE A 54 33.67 -3.56 5.38
CA PHE A 54 32.85 -2.90 4.37
C PHE A 54 32.13 -3.91 3.49
N ALA A 55 30.87 -3.64 3.18
CA ALA A 55 30.15 -4.30 2.11
C ALA A 55 29.24 -3.29 1.41
N LEU A 56 29.14 -3.39 0.10
CA LEU A 56 28.26 -2.57 -0.73
C LEU A 56 27.36 -3.47 -1.53
N SER A 57 26.06 -3.38 -1.32
CA SER A 57 25.06 -4.10 -2.11
C SER A 57 23.97 -3.15 -2.57
N GLY A 58 23.28 -3.51 -3.62
CA GLY A 58 22.18 -2.69 -4.07
C GLY A 58 21.67 -3.03 -5.44
N SER A 59 20.76 -2.19 -5.92
CA SER A 59 20.20 -2.27 -7.25
C SER A 59 20.01 -0.89 -7.86
N ILE A 60 20.25 -0.80 -9.16
CA ILE A 60 19.93 0.36 -9.99
C ILE A 60 19.01 -0.15 -11.09
N GLY A 61 17.81 0.42 -11.17
CA GLY A 61 16.80 0.03 -12.14
C GLY A 61 16.34 1.25 -12.96
N LEU A 62 16.41 1.15 -14.28
CA LEU A 62 15.84 2.11 -15.22
C LEU A 62 14.65 1.44 -15.91
N ASN A 63 13.47 2.03 -15.77
CA ASN A 63 12.29 1.62 -16.49
C ASN A 63 11.85 2.74 -17.43
N MET A 64 11.67 2.41 -18.69
CA MET A 64 11.22 3.33 -19.74
C MET A 64 9.96 2.77 -20.38
N ARG A 65 8.99 3.63 -20.63
CA ARG A 65 7.77 3.29 -21.36
C ARG A 65 7.59 4.25 -22.53
N SER A 66 7.37 3.67 -23.70
CA SER A 66 6.91 4.41 -24.89
C SER A 66 5.49 3.99 -25.22
N TYR A 67 4.63 4.94 -25.51
CA TYR A 67 3.24 4.72 -25.90
C TYR A 67 2.93 5.48 -27.19
N ASN A 68 2.22 4.82 -28.10
CA ASN A 68 1.74 5.43 -29.34
C ASN A 68 0.32 4.92 -29.65
N ALA A 69 -0.49 5.77 -30.28
CA ALA A 69 -1.84 5.46 -30.70
C ALA A 69 -2.07 5.89 -32.15
N PHE A 70 -2.84 5.10 -32.89
CA PHE A 70 -3.18 5.33 -34.28
C PHE A 70 -4.70 5.21 -34.43
N GLY A 71 -5.30 6.13 -35.20
CA GLY A 71 -6.74 6.18 -35.40
C GLY A 71 -7.53 6.88 -34.28
N GLY A 72 -6.85 7.56 -33.37
CA GLY A 72 -7.47 8.30 -32.27
C GLY A 72 -6.46 9.12 -31.46
N PRO A 73 -6.92 9.89 -30.47
CA PRO A 73 -6.03 10.69 -29.62
C PRO A 73 -5.18 9.81 -28.70
N LEU A 74 -4.03 10.32 -28.31
CA LEU A 74 -3.19 9.72 -27.26
C LEU A 74 -3.95 9.72 -25.92
N ARG A 75 -3.99 8.58 -25.25
CA ARG A 75 -4.64 8.41 -23.94
C ARG A 75 -3.66 8.46 -22.79
N GLN A 76 -2.37 8.41 -23.08
CA GLN A 76 -1.28 8.38 -22.12
C GLN A 76 -0.10 9.21 -22.66
N ASP A 77 0.80 9.60 -21.75
CA ASP A 77 2.04 10.28 -22.14
C ASP A 77 2.85 9.40 -23.11
N PRO A 78 3.35 9.97 -24.22
CA PRO A 78 4.10 9.20 -25.23
C PRO A 78 5.36 8.56 -24.69
N PHE A 79 5.99 9.19 -23.69
CA PHE A 79 7.21 8.69 -23.09
C PHE A 79 7.24 8.95 -21.58
N PHE A 80 7.64 7.94 -20.82
CA PHE A 80 7.79 8.01 -19.38
C PHE A 80 8.99 7.16 -18.94
N TYR A 81 9.75 7.64 -17.96
CA TYR A 81 10.81 6.85 -17.36
C TYR A 81 10.88 7.02 -15.84
N THR A 82 11.44 6.00 -15.20
CA THR A 82 11.75 5.98 -13.77
C THR A 82 13.13 5.39 -13.55
N LEU A 83 13.98 6.08 -12.80
CA LEU A 83 15.23 5.55 -12.30
C LEU A 83 15.08 5.28 -10.80
N ASN A 84 15.23 4.02 -10.42
CA ASN A 84 15.18 3.57 -9.04
C ASN A 84 16.56 3.13 -8.61
N THR A 85 17.03 3.65 -7.50
CA THR A 85 18.33 3.28 -6.93
C THR A 85 18.15 2.89 -5.48
N ASN A 86 18.55 1.67 -5.14
CA ASN A 86 18.62 1.18 -3.78
C ASN A 86 20.03 0.73 -3.50
N LEU A 87 20.66 1.35 -2.51
CA LEU A 87 22.02 1.04 -2.08
C LEU A 87 21.97 0.66 -0.61
N ASN A 88 22.70 -0.36 -0.24
CA ASN A 88 22.98 -0.69 1.16
C ASN A 88 24.48 -0.72 1.36
N VAL A 89 24.99 0.28 2.04
CA VAL A 89 26.39 0.35 2.45
C VAL A 89 26.45 -0.20 3.86
N ARG A 90 27.16 -1.31 4.05
CA ARG A 90 27.47 -1.82 5.38
C ARG A 90 28.87 -1.39 5.76
N VAL A 91 28.98 -0.74 6.89
CA VAL A 91 30.26 -0.40 7.50
C VAL A 91 30.32 -1.09 8.86
N TYR A 92 31.10 -2.14 8.96
CA TYR A 92 31.11 -3.06 10.10
C TYR A 92 29.69 -3.62 10.35
N GLN A 93 29.09 -3.32 11.51
CA GLN A 93 27.75 -3.76 11.90
C GLN A 93 26.65 -2.73 11.58
N ILE A 94 27.00 -1.60 10.97
CA ILE A 94 26.05 -0.54 10.61
C ILE A 94 25.60 -0.73 9.17
N ASP A 95 24.31 -0.95 8.97
CA ASP A 95 23.66 -0.91 7.65
C ASP A 95 23.19 0.50 7.35
N LEU A 96 23.56 1.02 6.18
CA LEU A 96 23.19 2.33 5.67
C LEU A 96 22.36 2.17 4.39
N PRO A 97 21.10 1.77 4.47
CA PRO A 97 20.24 1.67 3.30
C PRO A 97 19.86 3.07 2.79
N PHE A 98 20.11 3.29 1.53
CA PHE A 98 19.76 4.49 0.78
C PHE A 98 18.81 4.13 -0.35
N SER A 99 17.78 4.93 -0.58
CA SER A 99 16.89 4.79 -1.72
C SER A 99 16.63 6.13 -2.40
N MET A 100 16.57 6.11 -3.73
CA MET A 100 16.27 7.26 -4.56
C MET A 100 15.37 6.85 -5.71
N ILE A 101 14.39 7.68 -6.01
CA ILE A 101 13.50 7.54 -7.17
C ILE A 101 13.52 8.87 -7.94
N LEU A 102 13.86 8.78 -9.22
CA LEU A 102 13.73 9.86 -10.19
C LEU A 102 12.65 9.50 -11.19
N THR A 103 11.74 10.43 -11.48
CA THR A 103 10.65 10.24 -12.42
C THR A 103 10.66 11.35 -13.46
N ALA A 104 10.31 11.07 -14.73
CA ALA A 104 10.14 12.08 -15.76
C ALA A 104 9.06 13.11 -15.36
N LYS A 105 9.30 14.36 -15.67
CA LYS A 105 8.27 15.40 -15.62
C LYS A 105 7.36 15.26 -16.86
N ASN A 106 6.05 15.39 -16.66
CA ASN A 106 5.08 15.39 -17.74
C ASN A 106 5.58 16.21 -18.94
N GLN A 107 5.49 15.64 -20.14
CA GLN A 107 5.75 16.26 -21.45
C GLN A 107 7.21 16.42 -21.90
N GLN A 108 8.20 16.00 -21.16
CA GLN A 108 9.56 15.94 -21.70
C GLN A 108 9.87 14.55 -22.26
N SER A 109 9.96 14.46 -23.57
CA SER A 109 10.22 13.22 -24.33
C SER A 109 11.69 12.79 -24.34
N SER A 110 12.57 13.47 -23.60
CA SER A 110 14.00 13.17 -23.55
C SER A 110 14.44 12.67 -22.16
N LEU A 111 15.36 11.72 -22.14
CA LEU A 111 16.08 11.36 -20.92
C LEU A 111 16.86 12.58 -20.42
N PRO A 112 16.87 12.87 -19.10
CA PRO A 112 17.69 13.94 -18.56
C PRO A 112 19.15 13.61 -18.86
N ASN A 113 19.89 14.59 -19.32
CA ASN A 113 21.33 14.45 -19.48
C ASN A 113 22.01 14.40 -18.08
N PHE A 114 23.25 13.95 -18.04
CA PHE A 114 23.98 13.81 -16.78
C PHE A 114 24.12 15.14 -16.03
N ASN A 115 24.18 16.27 -16.73
CA ASN A 115 24.25 17.59 -16.11
C ASN A 115 22.94 17.98 -15.45
N GLU A 116 21.79 17.72 -16.07
CA GLU A 116 20.47 17.94 -15.46
C GLU A 116 20.28 17.11 -14.20
N ILE A 117 20.74 15.86 -14.21
CA ILE A 117 20.76 15.00 -13.00
C ILE A 117 21.69 15.60 -11.94
N LYS A 118 22.90 16.02 -12.33
CA LYS A 118 23.90 16.63 -11.45
C LYS A 118 23.40 17.96 -10.86
N ASP A 119 22.75 18.79 -11.68
CA ASP A 119 22.20 20.08 -11.25
C ASP A 119 20.97 19.88 -10.35
N ALA A 120 20.15 18.87 -10.61
CA ALA A 120 19.08 18.45 -9.69
C ALA A 120 19.63 18.03 -8.32
N PHE A 121 20.82 17.44 -8.27
CA PHE A 121 21.52 17.14 -7.02
C PHE A 121 22.21 18.36 -6.41
N LYS A 122 22.84 19.21 -7.22
CA LYS A 122 23.69 20.29 -6.75
C LYS A 122 22.91 21.51 -6.27
N ASP A 123 21.84 21.88 -7.01
CA ASP A 123 21.07 23.10 -6.74
C ASP A 123 19.82 22.87 -5.90
N LYS A 124 19.39 21.61 -5.71
CA LYS A 124 18.09 21.26 -5.11
C LYS A 124 18.17 20.31 -3.92
N ILE A 125 19.36 19.93 -3.48
CA ILE A 125 19.52 19.23 -2.19
C ILE A 125 18.98 20.06 -1.01
N PRO A 126 19.07 21.40 -0.95
CA PRO A 126 18.42 22.19 0.09
C PRO A 126 16.88 22.18 -0.02
N SER A 127 16.34 22.04 -1.21
CA SER A 127 14.89 21.90 -1.44
C SER A 127 14.52 20.49 -1.88
N LEU A 128 14.70 19.49 -1.01
CA LEU A 128 14.21 18.11 -1.14
C LEU A 128 12.71 18.00 -1.51
N ASN A 129 12.12 19.11 -1.78
CA ASN A 129 10.73 19.34 -2.12
C ASN A 129 10.40 19.18 -3.61
N ASN A 130 11.35 18.73 -4.44
CA ASN A 130 11.03 18.49 -5.84
C ASN A 130 10.20 17.20 -5.97
N ARG A 131 9.04 17.27 -6.62
CA ARG A 131 8.16 16.13 -6.87
C ARG A 131 8.84 14.98 -7.64
N PHE A 132 9.97 15.26 -8.29
CA PHE A 132 10.70 14.32 -9.15
C PHE A 132 11.82 13.56 -8.46
N VAL A 133 12.31 14.06 -7.33
CA VAL A 133 13.42 13.44 -6.60
C VAL A 133 13.00 13.18 -5.18
N ARG A 134 12.91 11.92 -4.81
CA ARG A 134 12.72 11.50 -3.42
C ARG A 134 13.90 10.64 -3.01
N PHE A 135 14.58 11.04 -1.97
CA PHE A 135 15.63 10.23 -1.38
C PHE A 135 15.48 10.12 0.13
N GLY A 136 15.96 9.04 0.67
CA GLY A 136 15.98 8.85 2.10
C GLY A 136 16.95 7.74 2.50
N MET A 137 17.41 7.80 3.73
CA MET A 137 18.34 6.86 4.31
C MET A 137 17.81 6.39 5.67
N SER A 138 18.00 5.10 5.99
CA SER A 138 17.59 4.55 7.29
C SER A 138 18.72 3.73 7.92
N PRO A 139 19.78 4.39 8.44
CA PRO A 139 20.84 3.73 9.17
C PRO A 139 20.29 2.84 10.27
N ARG A 140 20.80 1.62 10.34
CA ARG A 140 20.41 0.64 11.33
C ARG A 140 21.62 -0.02 11.98
N TYR A 141 21.57 -0.11 13.29
CA TYR A 141 22.51 -0.86 14.08
C TYR A 141 21.78 -1.64 15.16
N LYS A 142 21.78 -2.98 15.06
CA LYS A 142 21.08 -3.88 16.00
C LYS A 142 19.63 -3.40 16.28
N TRP A 143 19.40 -2.91 17.49
CA TRP A 143 18.10 -2.45 18.00
C TRP A 143 17.81 -0.97 17.71
N ALA A 144 18.74 -0.21 17.09
CA ALA A 144 18.58 1.20 16.78
C ALA A 144 18.47 1.42 15.26
N LYS A 145 17.48 2.20 14.85
CA LYS A 145 17.24 2.60 13.47
C LYS A 145 16.94 4.09 13.41
N LEU A 146 17.61 4.81 12.54
CA LEU A 146 17.39 6.22 12.28
C LEU A 146 16.79 6.39 10.89
N HIS A 147 15.89 7.32 10.72
CA HIS A 147 15.27 7.67 9.45
C HIS A 147 15.64 9.10 9.08
N LEU A 148 16.09 9.32 7.84
CA LEU A 148 16.53 10.63 7.33
C LEU A 148 15.96 10.85 5.93
N GLY A 149 15.42 12.04 5.69
CA GLY A 149 14.82 12.44 4.41
C GLY A 149 13.41 11.92 4.21
N HIS A 150 13.06 11.55 2.96
CA HIS A 150 11.71 11.02 2.64
C HIS A 150 11.57 9.57 3.14
N ARG A 151 10.87 9.40 4.23
CA ARG A 151 10.61 8.12 4.89
C ARG A 151 9.18 8.02 5.39
N SER A 152 8.77 6.82 5.74
CA SER A 152 7.53 6.58 6.47
C SER A 152 7.83 5.80 7.74
N MET A 153 7.00 6.05 8.76
CA MET A 153 7.02 5.29 10.01
C MET A 153 5.60 4.87 10.36
N ARG A 154 5.51 3.84 11.18
CA ARG A 154 4.23 3.36 11.68
C ARG A 154 4.25 3.28 13.20
N PHE A 155 3.32 3.99 13.83
CA PHE A 155 3.07 3.86 15.27
C PHE A 155 1.85 2.99 15.52
N SER A 156 0.71 3.36 14.95
CA SER A 156 -0.52 2.59 14.97
C SER A 156 -1.41 2.97 13.78
N LYS A 157 -2.48 2.20 13.55
CA LYS A 157 -3.43 2.43 12.47
C LYS A 157 -4.15 3.78 12.58
N TYR A 158 -4.45 4.19 13.80
CA TYR A 158 -5.23 5.42 14.04
C TYR A 158 -4.38 6.62 14.47
N THR A 159 -3.06 6.52 14.51
CA THR A 159 -2.17 7.64 14.84
C THR A 159 -1.28 8.00 13.67
N LEU A 160 -0.11 7.42 13.55
CA LEU A 160 0.78 7.53 12.39
C LEU A 160 0.82 6.18 11.69
N ASP A 161 0.27 6.10 10.48
CA ASP A 161 0.21 4.85 9.70
C ASP A 161 0.84 5.02 8.32
N ASN A 162 2.14 4.79 8.24
CA ASN A 162 2.91 4.78 6.99
C ASN A 162 2.80 6.06 6.14
N LEU A 163 2.40 7.18 6.73
CA LEU A 163 2.45 8.47 6.03
C LEU A 163 3.91 8.81 5.71
N ASN A 164 4.17 9.22 4.49
CA ASN A 164 5.46 9.72 4.10
C ASN A 164 5.71 11.11 4.71
N PHE A 165 6.89 11.29 5.27
CA PHE A 165 7.36 12.59 5.75
C PHE A 165 8.76 12.87 5.20
N ASN A 166 9.12 14.12 5.09
CA ASN A 166 10.48 14.57 4.82
C ASN A 166 11.07 15.16 6.10
N GLY A 167 11.99 14.43 6.73
CA GLY A 167 12.47 14.81 8.04
C GLY A 167 13.38 13.77 8.68
N VAL A 168 13.25 13.64 9.99
CA VAL A 168 14.03 12.71 10.81
C VAL A 168 13.11 11.83 11.64
N GLY A 169 13.51 10.59 11.89
CA GLY A 169 12.81 9.67 12.77
C GLY A 169 13.75 8.65 13.38
N THR A 170 13.34 8.02 14.45
CA THR A 170 14.11 6.96 15.12
C THR A 170 13.20 5.86 15.63
N GLU A 171 13.71 4.63 15.58
CA GLU A 171 13.12 3.45 16.21
C GLU A 171 14.19 2.76 17.05
N LEU A 172 13.92 2.58 18.33
CA LEU A 172 14.81 1.96 19.29
C LEU A 172 14.08 0.80 19.98
N THR A 173 14.68 -0.39 19.92
CA THR A 173 14.09 -1.61 20.50
C THR A 173 15.08 -2.36 21.40
N PRO A 174 15.62 -1.71 22.47
CA PRO A 174 16.53 -2.38 23.39
C PRO A 174 15.76 -3.37 24.27
N GLY A 175 15.95 -4.68 24.00
CA GLY A 175 15.23 -5.73 24.70
C GLY A 175 13.73 -5.69 24.44
N LYS A 176 12.94 -5.49 25.51
CA LYS A 176 11.47 -5.38 25.42
C LYS A 176 10.95 -3.94 25.34
N VAL A 177 11.82 -2.95 25.48
CA VAL A 177 11.44 -1.53 25.38
C VAL A 177 11.36 -1.14 23.90
N ARG A 178 10.33 -0.39 23.55
CA ARG A 178 10.09 0.11 22.19
C ARG A 178 9.89 1.61 22.25
N ILE A 179 10.79 2.36 21.63
CA ILE A 179 10.73 3.81 21.57
C ILE A 179 10.81 4.19 20.10
N ALA A 180 9.92 5.03 19.65
CA ALA A 180 10.01 5.61 18.32
C ALA A 180 9.63 7.09 18.36
N GLY A 181 10.23 7.87 17.48
CA GLY A 181 9.92 9.28 17.36
C GLY A 181 10.15 9.77 15.94
N MET A 182 9.40 10.78 15.51
CA MET A 182 9.60 11.41 14.22
C MET A 182 9.28 12.90 14.30
N TYR A 183 9.95 13.66 13.41
CA TYR A 183 9.66 15.05 13.12
C TYR A 183 9.91 15.31 11.63
N GLY A 184 8.98 15.97 10.97
CA GLY A 184 9.17 16.32 9.56
C GLY A 184 7.98 16.97 8.90
N GLN A 185 8.20 17.35 7.66
CA GLN A 185 7.19 17.88 6.76
C GLN A 185 6.33 16.73 6.21
N LEU A 186 5.01 16.81 6.42
CA LEU A 186 4.02 15.82 5.99
C LEU A 186 3.36 16.21 4.65
N ALA A 187 3.17 17.51 4.42
CA ALA A 187 2.67 18.04 3.16
C ALA A 187 3.49 19.26 2.76
N LYS A 188 3.70 19.41 1.45
CA LYS A 188 4.38 20.58 0.88
C LYS A 188 3.35 21.68 0.63
N ALA A 189 3.76 22.94 0.80
CA ALA A 189 2.99 24.09 0.35
C ALA A 189 2.75 24.04 -1.16
N GLU A 190 1.50 24.17 -1.58
CA GLU A 190 1.11 24.28 -2.99
C GLU A 190 0.29 25.57 -3.15
N PRO A 191 0.88 26.66 -3.68
CA PRO A 191 0.13 27.90 -3.94
C PRO A 191 -0.89 27.67 -5.05
N LEU A 192 -1.89 28.54 -5.09
CA LEU A 192 -2.87 28.57 -6.17
C LEU A 192 -2.18 28.82 -7.50
N ASP A 193 -2.43 27.97 -8.48
CA ASP A 193 -1.95 28.12 -9.86
C ASP A 193 -3.14 28.36 -10.79
N LEU A 194 -3.33 29.62 -11.18
CA LEU A 194 -4.39 30.06 -12.09
C LEU A 194 -4.03 29.82 -13.57
N SER A 195 -2.80 29.38 -13.87
CA SER A 195 -2.38 29.07 -15.25
C SER A 195 -2.87 27.69 -15.70
N LEU A 196 -3.34 26.86 -14.79
CA LEU A 196 -3.91 25.56 -15.10
C LEU A 196 -5.32 25.70 -15.69
N VAL A 197 -5.69 24.83 -16.63
CA VAL A 197 -7.05 24.77 -17.21
C VAL A 197 -8.12 24.60 -16.11
N THR A 198 -7.77 23.85 -15.06
CA THR A 198 -8.55 23.76 -13.82
C THR A 198 -7.61 24.16 -12.68
N PRO A 199 -7.82 25.31 -12.02
CA PRO A 199 -7.01 25.75 -10.91
C PRO A 199 -6.93 24.69 -9.80
N ASN A 200 -5.75 24.52 -9.23
CA ASN A 200 -5.56 23.61 -8.09
C ASN A 200 -6.16 24.21 -6.83
N VAL A 201 -6.51 23.37 -5.87
CA VAL A 201 -6.82 23.80 -4.51
C VAL A 201 -5.50 24.09 -3.79
N PRO A 202 -5.28 25.31 -3.26
CA PRO A 202 -4.05 25.64 -2.54
C PRO A 202 -3.95 24.82 -1.25
N VAL A 203 -2.73 24.40 -0.90
CA VAL A 203 -2.44 23.57 0.26
C VAL A 203 -1.34 24.22 1.10
N TYR A 204 -1.57 24.38 2.40
CA TYR A 204 -0.55 24.83 3.34
C TYR A 204 0.54 23.79 3.55
N GLN A 205 1.75 24.24 3.88
CA GLN A 205 2.78 23.35 4.37
C GLN A 205 2.36 22.74 5.71
N ARG A 206 2.38 21.42 5.80
CA ARG A 206 2.06 20.71 7.05
C ARG A 206 3.32 20.10 7.64
N THR A 207 3.57 20.39 8.91
CA THR A 207 4.63 19.77 9.70
C THR A 207 4.01 18.94 10.81
N GLY A 208 4.72 17.90 11.23
CA GLY A 208 4.26 17.07 12.33
C GLY A 208 5.40 16.38 13.07
N TRP A 209 5.08 16.00 14.30
CA TRP A 209 5.94 15.16 15.12
C TRP A 209 5.12 14.08 15.81
N GLY A 210 5.77 13.01 16.18
CA GLY A 210 5.14 11.96 16.94
C GLY A 210 6.14 11.18 17.77
N ALA A 211 5.65 10.59 18.84
CA ALA A 211 6.42 9.71 19.72
C ALA A 211 5.60 8.48 20.10
N LYS A 212 6.29 7.35 20.23
CA LYS A 212 5.75 6.10 20.74
C LYS A 212 6.68 5.54 21.80
N VAL A 213 6.11 5.14 22.91
CA VAL A 213 6.80 4.41 23.98
C VAL A 213 6.03 3.15 24.26
N GLY A 214 6.70 2.02 24.29
CA GLY A 214 6.07 0.75 24.54
C GLY A 214 6.98 -0.25 25.24
N TYR A 215 6.37 -1.28 25.76
CA TYR A 215 7.04 -2.38 26.40
C TYR A 215 6.41 -3.72 26.01
N GLY A 216 7.24 -4.70 25.76
CA GLY A 216 6.82 -6.06 25.44
C GLY A 216 7.39 -6.59 24.13
N ASP A 217 6.86 -7.71 23.71
CA ASP A 217 7.24 -8.48 22.54
C ASP A 217 6.01 -8.78 21.65
N GLU A 218 6.18 -9.67 20.66
CA GLU A 218 5.08 -10.06 19.75
C GLU A 218 3.94 -10.79 20.45
N GLN A 219 4.19 -11.41 21.63
CA GLN A 219 3.17 -12.13 22.37
C GLN A 219 2.40 -11.21 23.34
N SER A 220 3.12 -10.28 23.98
CA SER A 220 2.53 -9.39 24.98
C SER A 220 3.18 -8.03 24.90
N SER A 221 2.40 -7.00 24.61
CA SER A 221 2.93 -5.64 24.50
C SER A 221 1.88 -4.59 24.77
N ILE A 222 2.36 -3.42 25.20
CA ILE A 222 1.59 -2.19 25.32
C ILE A 222 2.41 -1.05 24.76
N ASP A 223 1.79 -0.21 23.94
CA ASP A 223 2.37 1.00 23.35
C ASP A 223 1.48 2.20 23.66
N LEU A 224 2.09 3.30 24.05
CA LEU A 224 1.48 4.62 24.11
C LEU A 224 2.05 5.46 22.99
N THR A 225 1.18 6.19 22.29
CA THR A 225 1.51 6.97 21.12
C THR A 225 0.96 8.37 21.24
N VAL A 226 1.76 9.34 20.85
CA VAL A 226 1.34 10.72 20.65
C VAL A 226 1.73 11.18 19.25
N PHE A 227 0.84 11.91 18.60
CA PHE A 227 1.08 12.49 17.28
C PHE A 227 0.47 13.89 17.24
N LYS A 228 1.20 14.85 16.67
CA LYS A 228 0.73 16.22 16.45
C LYS A 228 1.18 16.69 15.07
N ALA A 229 0.29 17.41 14.38
CA ALA A 229 0.60 18.08 13.12
C ALA A 229 -0.16 19.40 13.01
N ASN A 230 0.46 20.37 12.36
CA ASN A 230 -0.10 21.70 12.13
C ASN A 230 0.30 22.25 10.76
N ASP A 231 -0.58 23.03 10.19
CA ASP A 231 -0.35 23.80 8.98
C ASP A 231 0.36 25.12 9.30
N ASP A 232 1.27 25.53 8.42
CA ASP A 232 1.94 26.83 8.48
C ASP A 232 1.16 27.84 7.64
N GLU A 233 0.48 28.75 8.30
CA GLU A 233 -0.36 29.80 7.69
C GLU A 233 0.42 30.72 6.75
N ASN A 234 1.73 30.90 7.00
CA ASN A 234 2.59 31.77 6.20
C ASN A 234 3.21 31.06 4.99
N SER A 235 2.94 29.76 4.82
CA SER A 235 3.56 28.94 3.76
C SER A 235 3.03 29.21 2.36
N ILE A 236 1.84 29.80 2.24
CA ILE A 236 1.23 30.23 0.97
C ILE A 236 0.52 31.56 1.14
N THR A 237 0.43 32.34 0.06
CA THR A 237 -0.39 33.55 -0.01
C THR A 237 -1.66 33.23 -0.80
N ILE A 238 -2.81 33.44 -0.20
CA ILE A 238 -4.12 33.22 -0.83
C ILE A 238 -4.70 34.58 -1.21
N PRO A 239 -4.99 34.84 -2.50
CA PRO A 239 -5.65 36.07 -2.92
C PRO A 239 -7.06 36.17 -2.32
N SER A 240 -7.43 37.34 -1.81
CA SER A 240 -8.72 37.57 -1.14
C SER A 240 -9.95 37.46 -2.04
N ASN A 241 -9.76 37.46 -3.35
CA ASN A 241 -10.82 37.41 -4.36
C ASN A 241 -11.24 35.98 -4.76
N ILE A 242 -10.76 34.95 -4.06
CA ILE A 242 -11.09 33.56 -4.36
C ILE A 242 -12.23 33.10 -3.45
N ALA A 243 -13.20 32.40 -4.05
CA ALA A 243 -14.38 31.92 -3.32
C ALA A 243 -14.06 30.81 -2.30
N ILE A 244 -12.98 30.03 -2.51
CA ILE A 244 -12.58 28.94 -1.62
C ILE A 244 -11.27 29.35 -0.94
N GLN A 245 -11.35 29.72 0.32
CA GLN A 245 -10.18 29.99 1.14
C GLN A 245 -9.93 28.78 2.07
N PRO A 246 -8.89 27.98 1.86
CA PRO A 246 -8.52 26.95 2.81
C PRO A 246 -8.07 27.60 4.12
N SER A 247 -8.45 27.02 5.24
CA SER A 247 -7.94 27.38 6.55
C SER A 247 -6.78 26.48 6.97
N ALA A 248 -5.85 27.05 7.74
CA ALA A 248 -4.81 26.26 8.34
C ALA A 248 -5.39 25.36 9.45
N GLU A 249 -5.09 24.10 9.42
CA GLU A 249 -5.63 23.10 10.35
C GLU A 249 -4.58 22.66 11.38
N GLU A 250 -5.03 22.23 12.54
CA GLU A 250 -4.21 21.62 13.58
C GLU A 250 -4.83 20.29 14.03
N ASN A 251 -4.00 19.26 14.27
CA ASN A 251 -4.45 17.95 14.73
C ASN A 251 -3.52 17.40 15.82
N SER A 252 -4.10 16.83 16.86
CA SER A 252 -3.38 16.04 17.86
C SER A 252 -4.08 14.71 18.12
N VAL A 253 -3.30 13.63 18.28
CA VAL A 253 -3.83 12.29 18.51
C VAL A 253 -3.06 11.60 19.63
N LEU A 254 -3.81 11.00 20.55
CA LEU A 254 -3.30 10.11 21.59
C LEU A 254 -3.79 8.69 21.30
N GLY A 255 -2.90 7.73 21.38
CA GLY A 255 -3.22 6.32 21.13
C GLY A 255 -2.63 5.38 22.14
N ILE A 256 -3.34 4.28 22.38
CA ILE A 256 -2.88 3.12 23.14
C ILE A 256 -3.10 1.87 22.31
N ASN A 257 -2.07 1.04 22.22
CA ASN A 257 -2.13 -0.28 21.61
C ASN A 257 -1.71 -1.30 22.66
N ALA A 258 -2.50 -2.33 22.85
CA ALA A 258 -2.18 -3.43 23.73
C ALA A 258 -2.49 -4.76 23.04
N GLN A 259 -1.61 -5.73 23.26
CA GLN A 259 -1.88 -7.12 22.87
C GLN A 259 -1.35 -8.08 23.89
N LYS A 260 -2.05 -9.20 24.04
CA LYS A 260 -1.60 -10.29 24.91
C LYS A 260 -2.05 -11.64 24.37
N LEU A 261 -1.11 -12.58 24.37
CA LEU A 261 -1.35 -13.98 24.08
C LEU A 261 -1.49 -14.74 25.40
N PHE A 262 -2.66 -15.31 25.66
CA PHE A 262 -2.96 -16.13 26.82
C PHE A 262 -2.87 -17.62 26.44
N PHE A 263 -2.29 -18.41 27.31
CA PHE A 263 -2.21 -19.87 27.14
C PHE A 263 -1.63 -20.32 25.79
N GLU A 264 -0.80 -19.46 25.15
CA GLU A 264 -0.21 -19.66 23.83
C GLU A 264 -1.24 -19.86 22.69
N LYS A 265 -2.51 -19.53 22.93
CA LYS A 265 -3.62 -19.79 21.98
C LYS A 265 -4.63 -18.68 21.87
N ILE A 266 -4.86 -17.89 22.91
CA ILE A 266 -5.89 -16.84 22.89
C ILE A 266 -5.21 -15.49 22.82
N ARG A 267 -5.33 -14.83 21.69
CA ARG A 267 -4.79 -13.48 21.46
C ARG A 267 -5.87 -12.43 21.62
N ILE A 268 -5.62 -11.48 22.50
CA ILE A 268 -6.45 -10.28 22.66
C ILE A 268 -5.64 -9.10 22.15
N LYS A 269 -6.26 -8.27 21.33
CA LYS A 269 -5.69 -7.00 20.84
C LYS A 269 -6.68 -5.88 21.11
N LEU A 270 -6.15 -4.72 21.48
CA LEU A 270 -6.90 -3.48 21.68
C LEU A 270 -6.10 -2.33 21.10
N GLU A 271 -6.71 -1.55 20.24
CA GLU A 271 -6.22 -0.25 19.81
C GLU A 271 -7.29 0.79 20.11
N TYR A 272 -6.92 1.85 20.80
CA TYR A 272 -7.77 3.01 21.06
C TYR A 272 -7.00 4.27 20.71
N ALA A 273 -7.65 5.19 20.04
CA ALA A 273 -7.09 6.51 19.75
C ALA A 273 -8.13 7.60 19.95
N SER A 274 -7.69 8.71 20.52
CA SER A 274 -8.46 9.95 20.66
C SER A 274 -7.80 11.05 19.86
N SER A 275 -8.57 11.71 18.99
CA SER A 275 -8.13 12.76 18.10
C SER A 275 -8.85 14.07 18.43
N ALA A 276 -8.10 15.16 18.40
CA ALA A 276 -8.59 16.54 18.39
C ALA A 276 -8.16 17.21 17.09
N VAL A 277 -9.09 17.83 16.37
CA VAL A 277 -8.84 18.54 15.12
C VAL A 277 -9.42 19.95 15.25
N SER A 278 -8.60 20.97 15.02
CA SER A 278 -9.05 22.35 14.82
C SER A 278 -9.05 22.66 13.33
N PRO A 279 -10.23 22.76 12.69
CA PRO A 279 -10.34 23.04 11.25
C PRO A 279 -9.81 24.42 10.87
N ASN A 280 -9.75 25.34 11.82
CA ASN A 280 -9.17 26.66 11.65
C ASN A 280 -8.31 27.04 12.86
N ALA A 281 -7.01 27.10 12.64
CA ALA A 281 -6.04 27.45 13.67
C ALA A 281 -6.08 28.93 14.12
N GLN A 282 -6.86 29.79 13.45
CA GLN A 282 -7.04 31.19 13.78
C GLN A 282 -8.28 31.48 14.67
N ASP A 283 -9.12 30.46 14.89
CA ASP A 283 -10.31 30.63 15.71
C ASP A 283 -9.96 30.92 17.17
N ALA A 284 -10.88 31.59 17.84
CA ALA A 284 -10.72 31.96 19.25
C ALA A 284 -10.48 30.74 20.15
N THR A 285 -9.51 30.85 21.03
CA THR A 285 -9.21 29.80 22.01
C THR A 285 -10.32 29.70 23.06
N THR A 286 -10.52 28.49 23.58
CA THR A 286 -11.52 28.20 24.61
C THR A 286 -10.86 27.43 25.76
N SER A 287 -11.41 27.57 26.97
CA SER A 287 -10.89 26.90 28.16
C SER A 287 -11.38 25.46 28.37
N LYS A 288 -11.84 24.79 27.32
CA LYS A 288 -12.22 23.37 27.42
C LYS A 288 -10.98 22.53 27.72
N SER A 289 -10.92 21.90 28.88
CA SER A 289 -9.83 21.01 29.25
C SER A 289 -10.20 19.57 28.94
N ARG A 290 -9.50 18.98 27.95
CA ARG A 290 -9.60 17.56 27.61
C ARG A 290 -8.22 16.92 27.59
N ILE A 291 -8.17 15.61 27.44
CA ILE A 291 -6.90 14.84 27.50
C ILE A 291 -5.89 15.25 26.40
N THR A 292 -6.36 15.83 25.31
CA THR A 292 -5.52 16.34 24.20
C THR A 292 -5.10 17.79 24.36
N SER A 293 -5.68 18.54 25.32
CA SER A 293 -5.42 19.98 25.51
C SER A 293 -3.98 20.31 25.94
N PHE A 294 -3.22 19.32 26.43
CA PHE A 294 -1.79 19.52 26.69
C PHE A 294 -0.93 19.53 25.41
N LEU A 295 -1.48 19.05 24.28
CA LEU A 295 -0.77 18.98 23.00
C LEU A 295 -1.10 20.17 22.08
N MET A 296 -2.33 20.67 22.14
CA MET A 296 -2.79 21.77 21.31
C MET A 296 -3.79 22.64 22.08
N GLU A 297 -3.89 23.89 21.69
CA GLU A 297 -4.90 24.80 22.25
C GLU A 297 -6.29 24.43 21.74
N ASP A 298 -7.25 24.34 22.65
CA ASP A 298 -8.65 24.15 22.28
C ASP A 298 -9.22 25.43 21.70
N ARG A 299 -9.83 25.33 20.53
CA ARG A 299 -10.51 26.41 19.83
C ARG A 299 -12.01 26.20 19.84
N THR A 300 -12.76 27.21 19.49
CA THR A 300 -14.24 27.14 19.42
C THR A 300 -14.72 26.07 18.44
N THR A 301 -13.95 25.83 17.39
CA THR A 301 -14.23 24.83 16.33
C THR A 301 -13.52 23.49 16.53
N THR A 302 -12.76 23.31 17.63
CA THR A 302 -12.06 22.04 17.87
C THR A 302 -13.05 20.89 18.04
N GLU A 303 -12.91 19.88 17.19
CA GLU A 303 -13.68 18.64 17.19
C GLU A 303 -12.90 17.50 17.83
N TYR A 304 -13.59 16.73 18.67
CA TYR A 304 -13.03 15.58 19.35
C TYR A 304 -13.71 14.31 18.87
N SER A 305 -12.91 13.29 18.59
CA SER A 305 -13.39 12.02 18.08
C SER A 305 -12.48 10.88 18.53
N SER A 306 -12.99 9.67 18.44
CA SER A 306 -12.28 8.47 18.87
C SER A 306 -12.36 7.34 17.85
N ALA A 307 -11.39 6.43 17.92
CA ALA A 307 -11.38 5.18 17.21
C ALA A 307 -11.00 4.05 18.17
N ILE A 308 -11.70 2.94 18.07
CA ILE A 308 -11.43 1.72 18.81
C ILE A 308 -11.44 0.52 17.86
N ASP A 309 -10.47 -0.38 18.01
CA ASP A 309 -10.37 -1.67 17.33
C ASP A 309 -9.97 -2.72 18.37
N ALA A 310 -10.89 -3.63 18.69
CA ALA A 310 -10.68 -4.68 19.68
C ALA A 310 -10.92 -6.03 19.04
N SER A 311 -10.05 -6.99 19.30
CA SER A 311 -10.22 -8.35 18.79
C SER A 311 -9.80 -9.40 19.79
N VAL A 312 -10.49 -10.54 19.73
CA VAL A 312 -10.12 -11.78 20.41
C VAL A 312 -10.01 -12.88 19.37
N GLY A 313 -8.93 -13.63 19.42
CA GLY A 313 -8.66 -14.72 18.50
C GLY A 313 -8.15 -15.97 19.21
N TYR A 314 -8.54 -17.11 18.69
CA TYR A 314 -7.99 -18.42 19.05
C TYR A 314 -7.03 -18.88 17.97
N GLU A 315 -5.79 -19.22 18.33
CA GLU A 315 -4.70 -19.64 17.44
C GLU A 315 -4.34 -21.10 17.75
N GLY A 316 -5.04 -22.04 17.12
CA GLY A 316 -4.74 -23.48 17.22
C GLY A 316 -3.97 -23.99 16.01
N LYS A 317 -3.46 -25.24 16.08
CA LYS A 317 -2.69 -25.84 14.97
C LYS A 317 -3.50 -26.07 13.70
N SER A 318 -4.77 -26.47 13.86
CA SER A 318 -5.65 -26.81 12.74
C SER A 318 -6.85 -25.88 12.62
N MET A 319 -7.01 -24.93 13.56
CA MET A 319 -8.15 -24.04 13.62
C MET A 319 -7.70 -22.66 14.10
N LEU A 320 -8.17 -21.64 13.39
CA LEU A 320 -8.12 -20.24 13.82
C LEU A 320 -9.56 -19.73 13.93
N ALA A 321 -9.86 -19.02 15.01
CA ALA A 321 -11.15 -18.36 15.20
C ALA A 321 -10.91 -16.95 15.73
N GLY A 322 -11.69 -15.99 15.29
CA GLY A 322 -11.54 -14.61 15.73
C GLY A 322 -12.85 -13.84 15.71
N LEU A 323 -12.95 -12.88 16.63
CA LEU A 323 -14.01 -11.88 16.66
C LEU A 323 -13.34 -10.51 16.77
N GLN A 324 -13.77 -9.55 15.96
CA GLN A 324 -13.29 -8.17 15.95
C GLN A 324 -14.47 -7.21 16.10
N TYR A 325 -14.31 -6.24 16.96
CA TYR A 325 -15.16 -5.06 17.10
C TYR A 325 -14.37 -3.83 16.72
N ARG A 326 -14.91 -3.01 15.82
CA ARG A 326 -14.31 -1.74 15.43
C ARG A 326 -15.37 -0.64 15.42
N LYS A 327 -15.01 0.51 15.98
CA LYS A 327 -15.79 1.73 15.90
C LYS A 327 -14.87 2.90 15.59
N VAL A 328 -15.21 3.69 14.58
CA VAL A 328 -14.50 4.92 14.23
C VAL A 328 -15.54 6.04 14.11
N ASP A 329 -15.40 7.05 14.94
CA ASP A 329 -16.35 8.16 14.98
C ASP A 329 -16.42 8.90 13.64
N PRO A 330 -17.55 9.59 13.31
CA PRO A 330 -17.78 10.28 12.04
C PRO A 330 -16.69 11.28 11.67
N ASN A 331 -16.24 12.08 12.64
CA ASN A 331 -15.27 13.14 12.45
C ASN A 331 -13.83 12.72 12.79
N TYR A 332 -13.60 11.41 13.00
CA TYR A 332 -12.26 10.95 13.32
C TYR A 332 -11.29 11.25 12.18
N ARG A 333 -10.23 12.00 12.47
CA ARG A 333 -9.16 12.35 11.54
C ARG A 333 -7.82 12.25 12.25
N THR A 334 -6.81 11.76 11.54
CA THR A 334 -5.41 11.93 11.89
C THR A 334 -4.65 12.40 10.66
N PHE A 335 -3.79 13.39 10.84
CA PHE A 335 -2.89 13.85 9.78
C PHE A 335 -1.68 12.92 9.62
N GLY A 336 -1.60 11.87 10.42
CA GLY A 336 -0.58 10.83 10.35
C GLY A 336 -0.91 9.65 9.43
N ALA A 337 -2.06 9.66 8.74
CA ALA A 337 -2.46 8.62 7.81
C ALA A 337 -3.06 9.20 6.53
N TYR A 338 -2.90 8.47 5.39
CA TYR A 338 -3.48 8.91 4.12
C TYR A 338 -4.99 8.76 4.09
N PHE A 339 -5.49 7.62 4.50
CA PHE A 339 -6.91 7.30 4.45
C PHE A 339 -7.26 6.12 5.35
N PHE A 340 -8.43 6.18 5.97
CA PHE A 340 -9.13 5.05 6.58
C PHE A 340 -10.62 5.35 6.64
N ASN A 341 -11.45 4.29 6.72
CA ASN A 341 -12.90 4.46 6.83
C ASN A 341 -13.26 4.99 8.22
N ARG A 342 -14.02 6.06 8.23
CA ARG A 342 -14.59 6.71 9.43
C ARG A 342 -16.11 6.65 9.39
N ASP A 343 -16.76 7.01 10.49
CA ASP A 343 -18.20 6.89 10.65
C ASP A 343 -18.67 5.45 10.42
N ILE A 344 -18.03 4.52 11.13
CA ILE A 344 -18.34 3.11 11.02
C ILE A 344 -18.30 2.41 12.38
N ILE A 345 -19.20 1.48 12.53
CA ILE A 345 -19.14 0.42 13.55
C ILE A 345 -19.25 -0.92 12.84
N ASP A 346 -18.39 -1.87 13.16
CA ASP A 346 -18.48 -3.21 12.63
C ASP A 346 -18.13 -4.28 13.68
N VAL A 347 -18.75 -5.44 13.48
CA VAL A 347 -18.45 -6.68 14.22
C VAL A 347 -18.20 -7.76 13.18
N LEU A 348 -17.00 -8.31 13.17
CA LEU A 348 -16.54 -9.29 12.20
C LEU A 348 -16.12 -10.57 12.93
N GLY A 349 -16.60 -11.73 12.47
CA GLY A 349 -16.17 -13.05 12.89
C GLY A 349 -15.41 -13.76 11.77
N ASN A 350 -14.40 -14.52 12.12
CA ASN A 350 -13.64 -15.35 11.18
C ASN A 350 -13.35 -16.72 11.77
N LEU A 351 -13.40 -17.75 10.91
CA LEU A 351 -13.03 -19.13 11.23
C LEU A 351 -12.17 -19.66 10.07
N ALA A 352 -11.08 -20.33 10.41
CA ALA A 352 -10.28 -21.02 9.43
C ALA A 352 -9.85 -22.39 9.94
N PHE A 353 -9.87 -23.38 9.05
CA PHE A 353 -9.50 -24.76 9.34
C PHE A 353 -8.51 -25.27 8.32
N ASN A 354 -7.47 -25.94 8.80
CA ASN A 354 -6.53 -26.70 8.00
C ASN A 354 -6.75 -28.18 8.31
N LEU A 355 -7.32 -28.89 7.36
CA LEU A 355 -7.75 -30.29 7.50
C LEU A 355 -6.96 -31.19 6.55
N LEU A 356 -7.07 -32.51 6.73
CA LEU A 356 -6.43 -33.50 5.87
C LEU A 356 -4.93 -33.24 5.67
N GLU A 357 -4.19 -33.03 6.75
CA GLU A 357 -2.75 -32.73 6.71
C GLU A 357 -2.42 -31.48 5.85
N ASN A 358 -3.20 -30.42 6.01
CA ASN A 358 -3.13 -29.14 5.27
C ASN A 358 -3.48 -29.25 3.76
N LYS A 359 -4.05 -30.37 3.30
CA LYS A 359 -4.54 -30.48 1.92
C LYS A 359 -5.85 -29.75 1.71
N LEU A 360 -6.66 -29.60 2.74
CA LEU A 360 -7.94 -28.93 2.71
C LEU A 360 -7.92 -27.70 3.64
N ASN A 361 -8.08 -26.53 3.07
CA ASN A 361 -8.18 -25.26 3.79
C ASN A 361 -9.59 -24.71 3.63
N VAL A 362 -10.24 -24.41 4.74
CA VAL A 362 -11.56 -23.79 4.77
C VAL A 362 -11.46 -22.50 5.54
N SER A 363 -11.94 -21.39 4.98
CA SER A 363 -12.05 -20.14 5.71
C SER A 363 -13.45 -19.54 5.54
N LEU A 364 -14.03 -19.13 6.65
CA LEU A 364 -15.33 -18.50 6.74
C LEU A 364 -15.16 -17.16 7.42
N SER A 365 -15.79 -16.13 6.93
CA SER A 365 -15.89 -14.85 7.63
C SER A 365 -17.31 -14.30 7.48
N GLY A 366 -17.73 -13.53 8.47
CA GLY A 366 -19.02 -12.88 8.43
C GLY A 366 -19.09 -11.73 9.42
N GLY A 367 -19.89 -10.71 9.08
CA GLY A 367 -20.07 -9.58 9.97
C GLY A 367 -21.07 -8.55 9.49
N VAL A 368 -21.28 -7.60 10.35
CA VAL A 368 -22.19 -6.47 10.14
C VAL A 368 -21.42 -5.18 10.30
N GLN A 369 -21.63 -4.24 9.39
CA GLN A 369 -21.08 -2.89 9.44
C GLN A 369 -22.23 -1.89 9.30
N SER A 370 -22.19 -0.81 10.08
CA SER A 370 -23.12 0.32 9.96
C SER A 370 -22.37 1.63 9.97
N ASN A 371 -22.91 2.64 9.29
CA ASN A 371 -22.43 4.01 9.34
C ASN A 371 -23.48 4.96 9.92
N ASN A 372 -23.25 6.29 9.81
CA ASN A 372 -24.11 7.36 10.31
C ASN A 372 -24.32 7.25 11.83
N LEU A 373 -23.22 7.09 12.57
CA LEU A 373 -23.23 6.80 14.01
C LEU A 373 -23.80 7.94 14.86
N ASP A 374 -23.77 9.17 14.37
CA ASP A 374 -24.30 10.37 15.01
C ASP A 374 -25.63 10.85 14.40
N LEU A 375 -26.17 10.08 13.44
CA LEU A 375 -27.41 10.39 12.71
C LEU A 375 -27.38 11.75 11.98
N SER A 376 -26.18 12.27 11.69
CA SER A 376 -26.01 13.55 10.98
C SER A 376 -26.25 13.46 9.48
N LYS A 377 -26.18 12.27 8.93
CA LYS A 377 -26.42 12.02 7.49
C LYS A 377 -27.88 11.71 7.23
N PRO A 378 -28.39 12.06 6.04
CA PRO A 378 -29.76 11.77 5.66
C PRO A 378 -30.06 10.28 5.49
N ALA A 379 -29.03 9.44 5.33
CA ALA A 379 -29.17 8.01 5.16
C ALA A 379 -28.19 7.22 6.05
N THR A 380 -28.66 6.09 6.58
CA THR A 380 -27.87 5.09 7.27
C THR A 380 -27.64 3.91 6.34
N THR A 381 -26.41 3.46 6.22
CA THR A 381 -26.04 2.27 5.45
C THR A 381 -25.65 1.15 6.39
N GLN A 382 -26.33 0.01 6.27
CA GLN A 382 -25.94 -1.24 6.94
C GLN A 382 -25.44 -2.23 5.90
N ARG A 383 -24.36 -2.93 6.23
CA ARG A 383 -23.77 -3.95 5.37
C ARG A 383 -23.66 -5.27 6.10
N PHE A 384 -24.16 -6.32 5.47
CA PHE A 384 -23.97 -7.70 5.89
C PHE A 384 -22.98 -8.34 4.93
N ILE A 385 -21.82 -8.71 5.45
CA ILE A 385 -20.72 -9.24 4.66
C ILE A 385 -20.45 -10.66 5.15
N TYR A 386 -20.44 -11.63 4.24
CA TYR A 386 -20.00 -12.98 4.55
C TYR A 386 -19.25 -13.58 3.37
N SER A 387 -18.23 -14.35 3.70
CA SER A 387 -17.43 -15.07 2.73
C SER A 387 -17.12 -16.50 3.18
N ALA A 388 -17.03 -17.37 2.21
CA ALA A 388 -16.56 -18.75 2.39
C ALA A 388 -15.53 -19.06 1.32
N ASN A 389 -14.37 -19.57 1.72
CA ASN A 389 -13.33 -20.00 0.82
C ASN A 389 -12.95 -21.43 1.15
N LEU A 390 -12.84 -22.26 0.11
CA LEU A 390 -12.42 -23.64 0.18
C LEU A 390 -11.21 -23.82 -0.75
N GLY A 391 -10.15 -24.40 -0.28
CA GLY A 391 -8.98 -24.75 -1.07
C GLY A 391 -8.58 -26.20 -0.82
N TYR A 392 -8.41 -26.96 -1.88
CA TYR A 392 -7.91 -28.33 -1.81
C TYR A 392 -6.75 -28.52 -2.76
N ALA A 393 -5.66 -29.12 -2.27
CA ALA A 393 -4.49 -29.41 -3.08
C ALA A 393 -3.90 -30.77 -2.71
N THR A 394 -3.63 -31.59 -3.72
CA THR A 394 -2.98 -32.88 -3.55
C THR A 394 -2.28 -33.30 -4.85
N GLY A 395 -1.03 -33.75 -4.75
CA GLY A 395 -0.26 -34.14 -5.92
C GLY A 395 -0.21 -33.04 -6.98
N GLY A 396 -0.61 -33.34 -8.21
CA GLY A 396 -0.70 -32.38 -9.31
C GLY A 396 -2.03 -31.63 -9.40
N PHE A 397 -3.01 -31.93 -8.55
CA PHE A 397 -4.34 -31.33 -8.58
C PHE A 397 -4.50 -30.23 -7.51
N SER A 398 -5.07 -29.11 -7.89
CA SER A 398 -5.53 -28.08 -6.98
C SER A 398 -6.91 -27.56 -7.37
N SER A 399 -7.74 -27.27 -6.38
CA SER A 399 -9.02 -26.64 -6.57
C SER A 399 -9.24 -25.56 -5.52
N SER A 400 -9.91 -24.49 -5.89
CA SER A 400 -10.43 -23.52 -4.95
C SER A 400 -11.84 -23.09 -5.35
N ALA A 401 -12.67 -22.87 -4.34
CA ALA A 401 -14.00 -22.27 -4.48
C ALA A 401 -14.12 -21.11 -3.50
N ASN A 402 -14.72 -20.04 -3.95
CA ASN A 402 -15.04 -18.89 -3.10
C ASN A 402 -16.49 -18.46 -3.31
N TYR A 403 -17.09 -18.04 -2.22
CA TYR A 403 -18.38 -17.40 -2.19
C TYR A 403 -18.28 -16.13 -1.35
N ASN A 404 -18.67 -14.99 -1.90
CA ASN A 404 -18.77 -13.74 -1.17
C ASN A 404 -20.16 -13.17 -1.35
N ASN A 405 -20.72 -12.63 -0.28
CA ASN A 405 -21.96 -11.88 -0.31
C ASN A 405 -21.75 -10.56 0.43
N ASN A 406 -22.18 -9.48 -0.18
CA ASN A 406 -22.23 -8.16 0.42
C ASN A 406 -23.63 -7.59 0.18
N THR A 407 -24.45 -7.60 1.22
CA THR A 407 -25.76 -6.96 1.22
C THR A 407 -25.63 -5.59 1.84
N THR A 408 -25.94 -4.55 1.08
CA THR A 408 -25.92 -3.15 1.51
C THR A 408 -27.34 -2.65 1.57
N ASP A 409 -27.81 -2.31 2.76
CA ASP A 409 -29.12 -1.72 3.03
C ASP A 409 -28.92 -0.22 3.31
N VAL A 410 -29.59 0.63 2.53
CA VAL A 410 -29.55 2.09 2.66
C VAL A 410 -30.92 2.58 3.06
N GLY A 411 -31.08 2.90 4.35
CA GLY A 411 -32.30 3.46 4.91
C GLY A 411 -32.19 4.99 5.06
N TYR A 412 -33.16 5.73 4.52
CA TYR A 412 -33.25 7.17 4.66
C TYR A 412 -33.99 7.57 5.93
N VAL A 413 -33.39 8.47 6.72
CA VAL A 413 -33.93 8.94 8.02
C VAL A 413 -34.93 10.07 7.86
N LEU A 414 -35.03 10.68 6.69
CA LEU A 414 -35.85 11.84 6.41
C LEU A 414 -37.32 11.47 6.11
N ASN A 415 -38.20 11.78 7.06
CA ASN A 415 -39.66 11.78 6.98
C ASN A 415 -40.32 10.53 6.38
N GLN A 416 -41.33 10.04 7.06
CA GLN A 416 -42.11 8.82 6.80
C GLN A 416 -42.71 8.64 5.39
N ASN A 417 -42.46 9.56 4.46
CA ASN A 417 -43.02 9.52 3.08
C ASN A 417 -41.95 9.23 2.01
N LEU A 418 -40.70 8.89 2.38
CA LEU A 418 -39.60 8.66 1.44
C LEU A 418 -39.06 7.22 1.46
N ASP A 419 -39.89 6.24 1.86
CA ASP A 419 -39.55 4.81 1.74
C ASP A 419 -39.18 4.39 0.31
N SER A 420 -39.61 5.18 -0.69
CA SER A 420 -39.24 4.99 -2.09
C SER A 420 -37.75 5.25 -2.41
N LEU A 421 -36.98 5.82 -1.47
CA LEU A 421 -35.54 6.02 -1.62
C LEU A 421 -34.71 4.93 -0.94
N ASN A 422 -35.33 4.08 -0.12
CA ASN A 422 -34.63 2.95 0.49
C ASN A 422 -34.16 1.99 -0.59
N ALA A 423 -32.94 1.51 -0.48
CA ALA A 423 -32.34 0.62 -1.45
C ALA A 423 -31.61 -0.53 -0.75
N VAL A 424 -31.89 -1.75 -1.18
CA VAL A 424 -31.11 -2.93 -0.79
C VAL A 424 -30.32 -3.41 -1.99
N ILE A 425 -28.99 -3.32 -1.90
CA ILE A 425 -28.08 -3.78 -2.95
C ILE A 425 -27.42 -5.07 -2.47
N ILE A 426 -27.63 -6.14 -3.23
CA ILE A 426 -27.07 -7.45 -2.92
C ILE A 426 -26.05 -7.81 -4.00
N THR A 427 -24.78 -7.91 -3.60
CA THR A 427 -23.70 -8.37 -4.46
C THR A 427 -23.29 -9.78 -4.05
N LYS A 428 -23.39 -10.73 -4.98
CA LYS A 428 -22.96 -12.12 -4.80
C LYS A 428 -21.84 -12.43 -5.77
N ASP A 429 -20.74 -12.96 -5.25
CA ASP A 429 -19.61 -13.46 -6.04
C ASP A 429 -19.42 -14.93 -5.78
N VAL A 430 -19.38 -15.73 -6.85
CA VAL A 430 -19.05 -17.15 -6.81
C VAL A 430 -17.89 -17.42 -7.74
N GLY A 431 -16.81 -18.01 -7.23
CA GLY A 431 -15.66 -18.36 -8.03
C GLY A 431 -15.23 -19.81 -7.83
N ILE A 432 -14.80 -20.44 -8.90
CA ILE A 432 -14.24 -21.80 -8.90
C ILE A 432 -12.97 -21.78 -9.74
N ASN A 433 -11.88 -22.34 -9.21
CA ASN A 433 -10.66 -22.57 -9.95
C ASN A 433 -10.23 -24.01 -9.79
N LEU A 434 -9.90 -24.66 -10.90
CA LEU A 434 -9.38 -26.01 -10.96
C LEU A 434 -8.07 -25.98 -11.74
N ALA A 435 -7.03 -26.63 -11.23
CA ALA A 435 -5.80 -26.80 -11.97
C ALA A 435 -5.27 -28.23 -11.79
N TYR A 436 -4.78 -28.78 -12.86
CA TYR A 436 -4.17 -30.09 -12.88
C TYR A 436 -2.87 -30.07 -13.68
N THR A 437 -1.79 -30.45 -13.02
CA THR A 437 -0.47 -30.60 -13.65
C THR A 437 -0.10 -32.05 -13.65
N ILE A 438 0.07 -32.60 -14.83
CA ILE A 438 0.58 -33.96 -15.01
C ILE A 438 2.09 -33.89 -14.78
N PRO A 439 2.63 -34.65 -13.80
CA PRO A 439 4.06 -34.72 -13.60
C PRO A 439 4.78 -35.16 -14.87
N ASN A 440 6.02 -34.74 -15.04
CA ASN A 440 6.81 -34.97 -16.23
C ASN A 440 6.91 -36.47 -16.52
N THR A 441 6.20 -36.93 -17.54
CA THR A 441 6.27 -38.29 -18.08
C THR A 441 6.71 -38.17 -19.53
N GLY A 442 7.92 -38.66 -19.86
CA GLY A 442 8.42 -38.64 -21.24
C GLY A 442 8.90 -37.27 -21.73
N GLY A 443 9.42 -36.41 -20.82
CA GLY A 443 10.06 -35.16 -21.19
C GLY A 443 9.13 -33.95 -21.35
N HIS A 444 7.84 -34.10 -21.03
CA HIS A 444 6.86 -33.04 -21.17
C HIS A 444 6.05 -32.86 -19.90
N GLN A 445 5.80 -31.60 -19.53
CA GLN A 445 4.89 -31.25 -18.44
C GLN A 445 3.63 -30.62 -19.01
N HIS A 446 2.49 -31.19 -18.70
CA HIS A 446 1.19 -30.69 -19.13
C HIS A 446 0.48 -30.04 -17.95
N SER A 447 -0.13 -28.86 -18.16
CA SER A 447 -0.92 -28.18 -17.16
C SER A 447 -2.25 -27.73 -17.76
N PHE A 448 -3.34 -28.03 -17.05
CA PHE A 448 -4.69 -27.63 -17.39
C PHE A 448 -5.21 -26.69 -16.32
N SER A 449 -5.91 -25.67 -16.70
CA SER A 449 -6.59 -24.74 -15.78
C SER A 449 -8.00 -24.46 -16.28
N LEU A 450 -8.95 -24.47 -15.35
CA LEU A 450 -10.34 -24.04 -15.58
C LEU A 450 -10.71 -23.07 -14.46
N SER A 451 -11.14 -21.88 -14.82
CA SER A 451 -11.68 -20.93 -13.86
C SER A 451 -13.03 -20.41 -14.29
N GLY A 452 -13.92 -20.27 -13.34
CA GLY A 452 -15.21 -19.65 -13.50
C GLY A 452 -15.46 -18.64 -12.39
N ASN A 453 -16.03 -17.51 -12.73
CA ASN A 453 -16.50 -16.51 -11.77
C ASN A 453 -17.85 -15.97 -12.23
N MET A 454 -18.77 -15.81 -11.29
CA MET A 454 -20.05 -15.15 -11.48
C MET A 454 -20.22 -14.10 -10.40
N GLN A 455 -20.42 -12.86 -10.82
CA GLN A 455 -20.85 -11.78 -9.97
C GLN A 455 -22.30 -11.41 -10.35
N ASP A 456 -23.17 -11.31 -9.35
CA ASP A 456 -24.57 -10.95 -9.50
C ASP A 456 -24.85 -9.78 -8.55
N VAL A 457 -25.25 -8.65 -9.11
CA VAL A 457 -25.63 -7.44 -8.35
C VAL A 457 -27.10 -7.20 -8.60
N ASN A 458 -27.88 -7.34 -7.55
CA ASN A 458 -29.32 -7.04 -7.56
C ASN A 458 -29.57 -5.80 -6.71
N ASP A 459 -30.35 -4.86 -7.21
CA ASP A 459 -30.91 -3.79 -6.39
C ASP A 459 -32.41 -4.00 -6.23
N ASP A 460 -32.86 -3.90 -4.99
CA ASP A 460 -34.31 -3.92 -4.64
C ASP A 460 -34.66 -2.49 -4.19
N VAL A 461 -34.91 -1.65 -5.19
CA VAL A 461 -35.34 -0.27 -4.97
C VAL A 461 -36.82 -0.14 -5.23
N VAL A 462 -37.55 0.22 -4.20
CA VAL A 462 -39.03 0.39 -4.30
C VAL A 462 -39.34 1.50 -5.32
N ASN A 463 -40.18 1.18 -6.32
CA ASN A 463 -40.68 2.10 -7.36
C ASN A 463 -39.64 2.64 -8.37
N ARG A 464 -38.61 1.86 -8.76
CA ARG A 464 -37.75 2.17 -9.89
C ARG A 464 -38.05 1.25 -11.09
N ASP A 465 -38.36 1.85 -12.24
CA ASP A 465 -38.52 1.12 -13.50
C ASP A 465 -37.21 0.61 -14.10
N GLN A 466 -36.07 1.05 -13.57
CA GLN A 466 -34.72 0.65 -14.00
C GLN A 466 -33.90 0.23 -12.79
N SER A 467 -33.73 -1.06 -12.64
CA SER A 467 -32.81 -1.62 -11.65
C SER A 467 -31.36 -1.39 -12.09
N ALA A 468 -30.46 -1.11 -11.14
CA ALA A 468 -29.01 -1.11 -11.38
C ALA A 468 -28.44 -2.54 -11.37
N ALA A 469 -29.28 -3.55 -11.56
CA ALA A 469 -28.89 -4.94 -11.59
C ALA A 469 -27.84 -5.18 -12.67
N SER A 470 -26.81 -5.92 -12.33
CA SER A 470 -25.79 -6.34 -13.27
C SER A 470 -25.34 -7.77 -12.98
N LYS A 471 -25.02 -8.49 -14.04
CA LYS A 471 -24.50 -9.85 -13.92
C LYS A 471 -23.29 -10.02 -14.81
N VAL A 472 -22.20 -10.49 -14.21
CA VAL A 472 -20.96 -10.79 -14.91
C VAL A 472 -20.65 -12.27 -14.76
N ILE A 473 -20.44 -12.96 -15.88
CA ILE A 473 -19.99 -14.34 -15.91
C ILE A 473 -18.68 -14.38 -16.67
N VAL A 474 -17.66 -14.97 -16.07
CA VAL A 474 -16.36 -15.19 -16.70
C VAL A 474 -16.02 -16.68 -16.62
N ALA A 475 -15.64 -17.26 -17.73
CA ALA A 475 -15.12 -18.62 -17.78
C ALA A 475 -13.84 -18.65 -18.61
N ASN A 476 -12.78 -19.28 -18.09
CA ASN A 476 -11.51 -19.40 -18.76
C ASN A 476 -11.07 -20.87 -18.72
N PHE A 477 -10.56 -21.33 -19.83
CA PHE A 477 -9.84 -22.60 -19.92
C PHE A 477 -8.43 -22.34 -20.46
N GLY A 478 -7.44 -22.94 -19.86
CA GLY A 478 -6.06 -22.85 -20.27
C GLY A 478 -5.40 -24.21 -20.33
N TYR A 479 -4.63 -24.43 -21.37
CA TYR A 479 -3.73 -25.56 -21.51
C TYR A 479 -2.32 -25.06 -21.77
N ASN A 480 -1.35 -25.63 -21.07
CA ASN A 480 0.06 -25.29 -21.23
C ASN A 480 0.90 -26.57 -21.26
N ILE A 481 1.81 -26.63 -22.21
CA ILE A 481 2.80 -27.70 -22.32
C ILE A 481 4.21 -27.11 -22.29
N VAL A 482 5.07 -27.69 -21.46
CA VAL A 482 6.49 -27.33 -21.35
C VAL A 482 7.31 -28.52 -21.74
N PHE A 483 8.15 -28.38 -22.77
CA PHE A 483 9.04 -29.40 -23.30
C PHE A 483 10.40 -29.37 -22.57
N GLU A 484 11.15 -30.48 -22.63
CA GLU A 484 12.50 -30.56 -22.05
C GLU A 484 13.45 -29.49 -22.57
N ASN A 485 13.34 -29.14 -23.86
CA ASN A 485 14.13 -28.10 -24.50
C ASN A 485 13.69 -26.68 -24.09
N LYS A 486 12.87 -26.55 -23.00
CA LYS A 486 12.34 -25.29 -22.45
C LYS A 486 11.42 -24.54 -23.42
N LEU A 487 10.92 -25.15 -24.47
CA LEU A 487 9.85 -24.61 -25.28
C LEU A 487 8.54 -24.76 -24.51
N ARG A 488 7.80 -23.69 -24.42
CA ARG A 488 6.44 -23.63 -23.83
C ARG A 488 5.43 -23.23 -24.89
N LEU A 489 4.36 -24.00 -25.01
CA LEU A 489 3.19 -23.62 -25.78
C LEU A 489 1.99 -23.51 -24.87
N SER A 490 1.16 -22.52 -25.10
CA SER A 490 -0.09 -22.32 -24.35
C SER A 490 -1.25 -22.03 -25.28
N ALA A 491 -2.40 -22.58 -24.97
CA ALA A 491 -3.67 -22.27 -25.61
C ALA A 491 -4.68 -21.89 -24.53
N ARG A 492 -5.53 -20.91 -24.81
CA ARG A 492 -6.55 -20.45 -23.87
C ARG A 492 -7.82 -20.05 -24.59
N THR A 493 -8.93 -20.28 -23.91
CA THR A 493 -10.23 -19.75 -24.32
C THR A 493 -10.82 -18.97 -23.16
N ASN A 494 -11.56 -17.95 -23.50
CA ASN A 494 -12.20 -17.05 -22.56
C ASN A 494 -13.64 -16.77 -23.01
N TYR A 495 -14.57 -16.85 -22.09
CA TYR A 495 -15.94 -16.38 -22.24
C TYR A 495 -16.22 -15.34 -21.16
N ASN A 496 -16.80 -14.24 -21.53
CA ASN A 496 -17.29 -13.22 -20.60
C ASN A 496 -18.65 -12.73 -21.07
N GLN A 497 -19.63 -12.76 -20.18
CA GLN A 497 -20.93 -12.15 -20.36
C GLN A 497 -21.09 -11.04 -19.33
N ASN A 498 -21.51 -9.88 -19.79
CA ASN A 498 -21.76 -8.73 -18.95
C ASN A 498 -23.17 -8.19 -19.26
N GLU A 499 -24.08 -8.36 -18.31
CA GLU A 499 -25.44 -7.84 -18.34
C GLU A 499 -25.49 -6.59 -17.46
N ILE A 500 -25.83 -5.46 -18.03
CA ILE A 500 -25.97 -4.18 -17.31
C ILE A 500 -27.28 -3.54 -17.75
N ALA A 501 -28.21 -3.40 -16.81
CA ALA A 501 -29.55 -2.87 -17.08
C ALA A 501 -30.22 -3.63 -18.23
N GLN A 502 -30.40 -3.00 -19.39
CA GLN A 502 -31.06 -3.57 -20.57
C GLN A 502 -30.09 -3.99 -21.68
N MET A 503 -28.80 -4.12 -21.37
CA MET A 503 -27.77 -4.42 -22.37
C MET A 503 -26.94 -5.62 -21.95
N THR A 504 -26.84 -6.60 -22.83
CA THR A 504 -25.93 -7.74 -22.67
C THR A 504 -24.77 -7.64 -23.66
N ILE A 505 -23.57 -7.82 -23.15
CA ILE A 505 -22.36 -7.92 -23.94
C ILE A 505 -21.76 -9.30 -23.75
N ASN A 506 -21.67 -10.07 -24.81
CA ASN A 506 -20.97 -11.35 -24.84
C ASN A 506 -19.62 -11.19 -25.48
N ARG A 507 -18.58 -11.68 -24.83
CA ARG A 507 -17.20 -11.67 -25.30
C ARG A 507 -16.68 -13.10 -25.37
N TYR A 508 -16.22 -13.50 -26.52
CA TYR A 508 -15.56 -14.78 -26.77
C TYR A 508 -14.08 -14.50 -27.10
N GLY A 509 -13.18 -15.19 -26.46
CA GLY A 509 -11.77 -15.03 -26.66
C GLY A 509 -11.05 -16.34 -26.92
N ALA A 510 -10.05 -16.30 -27.80
CA ALA A 510 -9.10 -17.35 -28.01
C ALA A 510 -7.67 -16.77 -27.99
N GLY A 511 -6.74 -17.48 -27.38
CA GLY A 511 -5.36 -17.04 -27.28
C GLY A 511 -4.39 -18.18 -27.45
N PHE A 512 -3.24 -17.85 -28.03
CA PHE A 512 -2.12 -18.74 -28.20
C PHE A 512 -0.84 -18.06 -27.73
N GLY A 513 0.04 -18.82 -27.07
CA GLY A 513 1.33 -18.32 -26.63
C GLY A 513 2.44 -19.33 -26.94
N ILE A 514 3.59 -18.80 -27.32
CA ILE A 514 4.83 -19.54 -27.49
C ILE A 514 5.93 -18.85 -26.71
N GLY A 515 6.72 -19.63 -25.97
CA GLY A 515 7.86 -19.10 -25.23
C GLY A 515 9.01 -20.09 -25.21
N LYS A 516 10.22 -19.57 -25.25
CA LYS A 516 11.42 -20.38 -25.14
C LYS A 516 12.52 -19.68 -24.37
N SER A 517 13.22 -20.43 -23.54
CA SER A 517 14.44 -20.00 -22.88
C SER A 517 15.66 -20.58 -23.57
N PHE A 518 16.70 -19.79 -23.73
CA PHE A 518 17.96 -20.11 -24.39
C PHE A 518 19.13 -19.86 -23.43
N MET A 519 20.30 -20.45 -23.74
CA MET A 519 21.55 -20.18 -23.01
C MET A 519 21.40 -20.35 -21.49
N ASP A 520 20.88 -21.47 -21.05
CA ASP A 520 20.64 -21.76 -19.64
C ASP A 520 19.82 -20.67 -18.91
N ASN A 521 18.71 -20.24 -19.55
CA ASN A 521 17.78 -19.20 -19.11
C ASN A 521 18.35 -17.77 -19.11
N LYS A 522 19.51 -17.53 -19.76
CA LYS A 522 20.04 -16.18 -19.92
C LYS A 522 19.18 -15.31 -20.86
N ILE A 523 18.53 -15.95 -21.82
CA ILE A 523 17.61 -15.28 -22.74
C ILE A 523 16.27 -15.99 -22.68
N SER A 524 15.20 -15.25 -22.50
CA SER A 524 13.83 -15.76 -22.61
C SER A 524 13.05 -14.93 -23.63
N VAL A 525 12.33 -15.58 -24.51
CA VAL A 525 11.46 -14.92 -25.49
C VAL A 525 10.08 -15.55 -25.37
N GLY A 526 9.06 -14.73 -25.30
CA GLY A 526 7.65 -15.14 -25.29
C GLY A 526 6.83 -14.24 -26.20
N LEU A 527 5.98 -14.85 -27.00
CA LEU A 527 4.98 -14.18 -27.82
C LEU A 527 3.61 -14.73 -27.46
N ASP A 528 2.70 -13.85 -27.14
CA ASP A 528 1.30 -14.16 -26.85
C ASP A 528 0.40 -13.34 -27.77
N ALA A 529 -0.64 -13.98 -28.31
CA ALA A 529 -1.68 -13.33 -29.10
C ALA A 529 -3.06 -13.79 -28.60
N ASN A 530 -3.94 -12.84 -28.36
CA ASN A 530 -5.31 -13.09 -27.94
C ASN A 530 -6.27 -12.31 -28.84
N TYR A 531 -7.27 -12.98 -29.33
CA TYR A 531 -8.34 -12.40 -30.13
C TYR A 531 -9.64 -12.49 -29.35
N PHE A 532 -10.37 -11.39 -29.32
CA PHE A 532 -11.67 -11.29 -28.65
C PHE A 532 -12.71 -10.74 -29.61
N SER A 533 -13.85 -11.38 -29.66
CA SER A 533 -15.05 -10.89 -30.35
C SER A 533 -16.12 -10.54 -29.32
N ASN A 534 -16.59 -9.31 -29.36
CA ASN A 534 -17.64 -8.81 -28.51
C ASN A 534 -18.91 -8.61 -29.34
N THR A 535 -20.05 -9.09 -28.83
CA THR A 535 -21.36 -8.92 -29.47
C THR A 535 -22.30 -8.30 -28.44
N ARG A 536 -23.00 -7.25 -28.83
CA ARG A 536 -24.08 -6.63 -28.03
C ARG A 536 -25.44 -7.17 -28.48
N ASP A 537 -26.45 -7.09 -27.64
CA ASP A 537 -27.83 -7.47 -27.97
C ASP A 537 -28.38 -6.72 -29.20
N SER A 538 -27.94 -5.47 -29.42
CA SER A 538 -28.26 -4.69 -30.61
C SER A 538 -27.67 -5.26 -31.90
N GLY A 539 -26.93 -6.37 -31.83
CA GLY A 539 -26.21 -6.97 -32.95
C GLY A 539 -24.88 -6.30 -33.28
N ALA A 540 -24.53 -5.18 -32.66
CA ALA A 540 -23.26 -4.48 -32.90
C ALA A 540 -22.07 -5.34 -32.47
N LYS A 541 -21.05 -5.43 -33.33
CA LYS A 541 -19.86 -6.25 -33.11
C LYS A 541 -18.61 -5.38 -32.97
N SER A 542 -17.72 -5.80 -32.09
CA SER A 542 -16.37 -5.25 -32.01
C SER A 542 -15.34 -6.36 -31.74
N ASN A 543 -14.17 -6.23 -32.32
CA ASN A 543 -13.12 -7.22 -32.17
C ASN A 543 -11.85 -6.54 -31.63
N ASN A 544 -11.15 -7.26 -30.77
CA ASN A 544 -9.88 -6.82 -30.20
C ASN A 544 -8.82 -7.87 -30.45
N LEU A 545 -7.69 -7.46 -31.00
CA LEU A 545 -6.48 -8.26 -31.07
C LEU A 545 -5.46 -7.66 -30.09
N LEU A 546 -5.04 -8.47 -29.13
CA LEU A 546 -3.99 -8.12 -28.18
C LEU A 546 -2.80 -9.04 -28.44
N SER A 547 -1.65 -8.47 -28.79
CA SER A 547 -0.41 -9.19 -28.97
C SER A 547 0.63 -8.66 -27.99
N GLN A 548 1.43 -9.55 -27.42
CA GLN A 548 2.46 -9.21 -26.46
C GLN A 548 3.74 -9.98 -26.75
N LEU A 549 4.86 -9.26 -26.90
CA LEU A 549 6.19 -9.83 -27.00
C LEU A 549 6.95 -9.50 -25.69
N VAL A 550 7.47 -10.52 -25.05
CA VAL A 550 8.29 -10.37 -23.84
C VAL A 550 9.66 -10.97 -24.13
N VAL A 551 10.71 -10.17 -23.93
CA VAL A 551 12.10 -10.63 -24.08
C VAL A 551 12.83 -10.31 -22.78
N GLY A 552 13.41 -11.33 -22.16
CA GLY A 552 14.22 -11.20 -20.97
C GLY A 552 15.66 -11.56 -21.25
N PHE A 553 16.58 -10.78 -20.71
CA PHE A 553 18.03 -11.02 -20.79
C PHE A 553 18.62 -11.02 -19.39
N GLN A 554 19.40 -12.04 -19.07
CA GLN A 554 20.25 -12.08 -17.88
C GLN A 554 21.71 -11.95 -18.33
N ILE A 555 22.28 -10.77 -18.14
CA ILE A 555 23.65 -10.45 -18.61
C ILE A 555 24.60 -10.56 -17.41
N GLY A 556 25.20 -11.73 -17.25
CA GLY A 556 26.07 -12.00 -16.08
C GLY A 556 25.30 -12.15 -14.77
N SER A 557 26.02 -12.05 -13.65
CA SER A 557 25.46 -12.31 -12.30
C SER A 557 24.61 -11.15 -11.74
N GLY A 558 24.66 -9.96 -12.34
CA GLY A 558 24.02 -8.77 -11.75
C GLY A 558 23.13 -7.96 -12.69
N LEU A 559 23.36 -8.00 -14.01
CA LEU A 559 22.63 -7.19 -14.97
C LEU A 559 21.51 -8.01 -15.63
N SER A 560 20.29 -7.49 -15.56
CA SER A 560 19.14 -8.01 -16.30
C SER A 560 18.48 -6.90 -17.12
N ALA A 561 17.95 -7.29 -18.27
CA ALA A 561 17.14 -6.44 -19.13
C ALA A 561 15.85 -7.14 -19.49
N ASN A 562 14.77 -6.42 -19.58
CA ASN A 562 13.50 -6.91 -20.07
C ASN A 562 12.89 -5.91 -21.05
N VAL A 563 12.31 -6.45 -22.12
CA VAL A 563 11.53 -5.69 -23.09
C VAL A 563 10.15 -6.33 -23.14
N ASN A 564 9.14 -5.52 -22.93
CA ASN A 564 7.75 -5.95 -23.07
C ASN A 564 7.08 -5.00 -24.07
N TRP A 565 6.72 -5.53 -25.22
CA TRP A 565 5.99 -4.79 -26.24
C TRP A 565 4.58 -5.34 -26.36
N GLY A 566 3.60 -4.46 -26.21
CA GLY A 566 2.18 -4.75 -26.34
C GLY A 566 1.59 -4.01 -27.52
N TYR A 567 0.75 -4.68 -28.28
CA TYR A 567 -0.04 -4.10 -29.35
C TYR A 567 -1.51 -4.46 -29.18
N LEU A 568 -2.35 -3.46 -29.14
CA LEU A 568 -3.81 -3.59 -29.11
C LEU A 568 -4.39 -3.00 -30.40
N ARG A 569 -5.24 -3.75 -31.08
CA ARG A 569 -6.06 -3.27 -32.19
C ARG A 569 -7.52 -3.52 -31.88
N THR A 570 -8.32 -2.48 -31.97
CA THR A 570 -9.77 -2.52 -31.81
C THR A 570 -10.43 -2.16 -33.13
N THR A 571 -11.37 -2.99 -33.57
CA THR A 571 -12.23 -2.73 -34.71
C THR A 571 -13.68 -2.84 -34.28
N ALA A 572 -14.53 -1.93 -34.72
CA ALA A 572 -15.96 -1.96 -34.44
C ALA A 572 -16.73 -1.51 -35.69
N GLU A 573 -17.98 -1.93 -35.80
CA GLU A 573 -18.86 -1.48 -36.89
C GLU A 573 -19.04 0.04 -36.82
N ASN A 574 -18.93 0.72 -37.96
CA ASN A 574 -19.12 2.17 -38.10
C ASN A 574 -18.12 3.06 -37.32
N ILE A 575 -17.01 2.52 -36.84
CA ILE A 575 -15.96 3.27 -36.14
C ILE A 575 -14.63 2.96 -36.83
N SER A 576 -13.84 4.01 -37.08
CA SER A 576 -12.47 3.83 -37.61
C SER A 576 -11.64 2.94 -36.68
N PRO A 577 -10.86 2.00 -37.25
CA PRO A 577 -9.99 1.15 -36.44
C PRO A 577 -9.04 1.97 -35.58
N PHE A 578 -8.94 1.59 -34.31
CA PHE A 578 -8.03 2.19 -33.35
C PHE A 578 -6.97 1.19 -32.92
N SER A 579 -5.71 1.61 -32.83
CA SER A 579 -4.65 0.75 -32.32
C SER A 579 -3.70 1.50 -31.40
N GLU A 580 -3.18 0.77 -30.43
CA GLU A 580 -2.22 1.24 -29.44
C GLU A 580 -1.00 0.34 -29.43
N SER A 581 0.16 0.94 -29.26
CA SER A 581 1.41 0.23 -29.06
C SER A 581 2.11 0.76 -27.82
N THR A 582 2.49 -0.14 -26.93
CA THR A 582 3.22 0.19 -25.70
C THR A 582 4.48 -0.64 -25.63
N ALA A 583 5.63 0.01 -25.49
CA ALA A 583 6.90 -0.67 -25.25
C ALA A 583 7.42 -0.28 -23.87
N ASN A 584 7.68 -1.27 -23.03
CA ASN A 584 8.33 -1.10 -21.73
C ASN A 584 9.71 -1.75 -21.81
N VAL A 585 10.74 -0.99 -21.45
CA VAL A 585 12.11 -1.46 -21.35
C VAL A 585 12.58 -1.28 -19.92
N GLY A 586 12.93 -2.36 -19.27
CA GLY A 586 13.51 -2.38 -17.93
C GLY A 586 14.96 -2.83 -17.99
N LEU A 587 15.83 -2.07 -17.34
CA LEU A 587 17.21 -2.44 -17.10
C LEU A 587 17.42 -2.45 -15.60
N GLN A 588 17.93 -3.53 -15.05
CA GLN A 588 18.23 -3.65 -13.63
C GLN A 588 19.61 -4.23 -13.42
N TYR A 589 20.40 -3.51 -12.63
CA TYR A 589 21.70 -3.96 -12.19
C TYR A 589 21.70 -4.20 -10.69
N ASN A 590 21.92 -5.43 -10.28
CA ASN A 590 22.08 -5.83 -8.88
C ASN A 590 23.55 -6.12 -8.62
N PHE A 591 24.09 -5.63 -7.53
CA PHE A 591 25.47 -5.85 -7.16
C PHE A 591 25.62 -6.13 -5.67
N ASN A 592 26.61 -6.93 -5.34
CA ASN A 592 27.00 -7.24 -3.97
C ASN A 592 28.52 -7.36 -3.93
N TYR A 593 29.16 -6.33 -3.36
CA TYR A 593 30.60 -6.26 -3.26
C TYR A 593 31.03 -6.37 -1.79
N VAL A 594 31.85 -7.36 -1.48
CA VAL A 594 32.50 -7.57 -0.19
C VAL A 594 34.01 -7.64 -0.44
N PRO A 595 34.81 -6.69 0.08
CA PRO A 595 36.25 -6.72 -0.10
C PRO A 595 36.85 -8.01 0.46
N GLY A 596 37.70 -8.67 -0.31
CA GLY A 596 38.37 -9.93 0.07
C GLY A 596 37.63 -11.22 -0.24
N LYS A 597 36.35 -11.19 -0.58
CA LYS A 597 35.64 -12.35 -1.16
C LYS A 597 35.74 -12.30 -2.70
N LYS A 598 36.54 -13.17 -3.29
CA LYS A 598 36.49 -13.39 -4.74
C LYS A 598 35.11 -13.97 -5.07
N GLU A 599 34.36 -13.33 -5.97
CA GLU A 599 33.18 -13.96 -6.56
C GLU A 599 33.57 -15.33 -7.11
N LYS A 600 32.96 -16.39 -6.63
CA LYS A 600 33.03 -17.68 -7.31
C LYS A 600 32.32 -17.50 -8.65
N LYS A 601 33.14 -17.47 -9.73
CA LYS A 601 32.65 -17.46 -11.11
C LYS A 601 31.82 -18.70 -11.43
#